data_f72f3984e17149d7357edc715dde6d8d
#
_entry.id   f72f3984e17149d7357edc715dde6d8d
#
_cell.length_a   1.000
_cell.length_b   1.000
_cell.length_c   1.000
_cell.angle_alpha   90.00
_cell.angle_beta   90.00
_cell.angle_gamma   90.00
#
_symmetry.space_group_name_H-M   'P 1'
#
loop_
_entity.id
_entity.type
_entity.pdbx_description
1 polymer ?
#
loop_
_entity_poly.entity_id
_entity_poly.type
_entity_poly.pdbx_seq_one_letter_code
_entity_poly.pdbx_strand_id
1 'polypeptide(L)'
;MHLNRTTMTRLQWTLTLALAGIATSVALTSSSSGVAQVQNANRTGELGSGTTCNLCHGGGSFGTSVDIVVLDPNSGQAITQYLPGEQYVLEVAVQTSQGTPPRYGMQATAVLDASSTNAGTFSEPSANTQLEDVGGRHIFEHNAASASNAFSVNWTAPLEGGDVTFYAAGLAAGNPTSAGGDEYAGATLTLPEVEVVIEIGGCTYDFACNYNAQAAFDDGSCEITSCAVEGDLDGDGNVN
;
A
#
# COMPACT_ATOMS: atom_id res chain seq x y z
N MET A 1 -50.96 44.71 -3.16
CA MET A 1 -50.99 43.38 -2.55
C MET A 1 -49.70 43.21 -1.74
N HIS A 2 -49.75 43.51 -0.42
CA HIS A 2 -48.56 43.46 0.46
C HIS A 2 -48.43 42.02 1.00
N LEU A 3 -47.46 41.30 0.45
CA LEU A 3 -47.07 40.00 1.04
C LEU A 3 -46.26 40.26 2.34
N ASN A 4 -46.78 39.71 3.43
CA ASN A 4 -46.31 39.96 4.79
C ASN A 4 -44.87 39.35 4.96
N ARG A 5 -43.89 40.18 5.31
CA ARG A 5 -42.45 39.85 5.48
C ARG A 5 -42.21 38.70 6.47
N THR A 6 -43.18 38.39 7.35
CA THR A 6 -43.06 37.33 8.36
C THR A 6 -43.27 35.91 7.81
N THR A 7 -43.94 35.76 6.66
CA THR A 7 -44.16 34.42 6.06
C THR A 7 -42.97 33.94 5.22
N MET A 8 -42.19 34.89 4.64
CA MET A 8 -41.00 34.50 3.86
C MET A 8 -39.83 33.99 4.72
N THR A 9 -39.67 34.50 5.96
CA THR A 9 -38.60 34.09 6.85
C THR A 9 -38.79 32.66 7.38
N ARG A 10 -40.02 32.26 7.67
CA ARG A 10 -40.31 30.89 8.16
C ARG A 10 -40.12 29.83 7.08
N LEU A 11 -40.43 30.12 5.83
CA LEU A 11 -40.27 29.20 4.72
C LEU A 11 -38.78 29.05 4.35
N GLN A 12 -37.98 30.09 4.45
CA GLN A 12 -36.54 30.04 4.20
C GLN A 12 -35.81 29.24 5.29
N TRP A 13 -36.17 29.38 6.55
CA TRP A 13 -35.56 28.61 7.64
C TRP A 13 -35.93 27.12 7.59
N THR A 14 -37.15 26.75 7.19
CA THR A 14 -37.52 25.35 7.01
C THR A 14 -36.86 24.68 5.85
N LEU A 15 -36.64 25.40 4.74
CA LEU A 15 -35.86 24.90 3.58
C LEU A 15 -34.37 24.74 3.91
N THR A 16 -33.78 25.67 4.67
CA THR A 16 -32.36 25.58 5.07
C THR A 16 -32.12 24.45 6.05
N LEU A 17 -33.05 24.20 7.00
CA LEU A 17 -32.96 23.07 7.91
C LEU A 17 -33.21 21.72 7.23
N ALA A 18 -34.08 21.65 6.23
CA ALA A 18 -34.30 20.43 5.45
C ALA A 18 -33.10 20.08 4.56
N LEU A 19 -32.45 21.08 3.94
CA LEU A 19 -31.23 20.89 3.16
C LEU A 19 -30.02 20.52 4.05
N ALA A 20 -29.88 21.12 5.24
CA ALA A 20 -28.83 20.75 6.19
C ALA A 20 -29.05 19.32 6.75
N GLY A 21 -30.28 18.90 6.97
CA GLY A 21 -30.62 17.54 7.42
C GLY A 21 -30.34 16.47 6.36
N ILE A 22 -30.50 16.78 5.08
CA ILE A 22 -30.17 15.85 3.98
C ILE A 22 -28.66 15.73 3.79
N ALA A 23 -27.90 16.82 3.93
CA ALA A 23 -26.44 16.78 3.80
C ALA A 23 -25.75 16.01 4.93
N THR A 24 -26.31 15.99 6.15
CA THR A 24 -25.76 15.25 7.29
C THR A 24 -26.13 13.76 7.30
N SER A 25 -27.20 13.35 6.62
CA SER A 25 -27.60 11.93 6.57
C SER A 25 -26.78 11.10 5.56
N VAL A 26 -26.15 11.72 4.58
CA VAL A 26 -25.31 11.01 3.59
C VAL A 26 -23.92 10.65 4.17
N ALA A 27 -23.47 11.37 5.21
CA ALA A 27 -22.13 11.17 5.79
C ALA A 27 -22.04 9.99 6.79
N LEU A 28 -23.15 9.33 7.14
CA LEU A 28 -23.20 8.28 8.17
C LEU A 28 -23.68 6.92 7.63
N THR A 29 -23.80 6.75 6.32
CA THR A 29 -24.16 5.45 5.76
C THR A 29 -22.93 4.54 5.71
N SER A 30 -22.97 3.43 6.42
CA SER A 30 -22.05 2.31 6.25
C SER A 30 -22.06 1.88 4.78
N SER A 31 -20.89 1.81 4.15
CA SER A 31 -20.76 1.48 2.74
C SER A 31 -20.34 0.03 2.59
N SER A 32 -21.30 -0.86 2.44
CA SER A 32 -21.03 -2.28 2.16
C SER A 32 -20.33 -2.49 0.80
N SER A 33 -20.35 -1.50 -0.07
CA SER A 33 -19.69 -1.52 -1.40
C SER A 33 -18.31 -0.87 -1.41
N GLY A 34 -17.71 -0.66 -0.23
CA GLY A 34 -16.41 0.01 -0.10
C GLY A 34 -16.54 1.52 0.11
N VAL A 35 -15.74 2.05 1.03
CA VAL A 35 -15.80 3.47 1.40
C VAL A 35 -15.01 4.35 0.42
N ALA A 36 -13.99 3.80 -0.23
CA ALA A 36 -13.27 4.50 -1.28
C ALA A 36 -14.20 4.77 -2.47
N GLN A 37 -14.88 3.74 -2.97
CA GLN A 37 -15.80 3.86 -4.08
C GLN A 37 -16.98 4.79 -3.77
N VAL A 38 -17.62 4.62 -2.62
CA VAL A 38 -18.89 5.33 -2.32
C VAL A 38 -18.69 6.73 -1.78
N GLN A 39 -17.62 6.97 -1.01
CA GLN A 39 -17.38 8.22 -0.30
C GLN A 39 -16.09 8.91 -0.72
N ASN A 40 -15.32 8.35 -1.67
CA ASN A 40 -13.99 8.83 -2.04
C ASN A 40 -13.09 9.03 -0.79
N ALA A 41 -13.07 8.03 0.10
CA ALA A 41 -12.40 8.15 1.39
C ALA A 41 -11.38 7.03 1.64
N ASN A 42 -10.16 7.43 1.99
CA ASN A 42 -9.11 6.55 2.48
C ASN A 42 -9.28 6.35 3.99
N ARG A 43 -9.45 5.08 4.40
CA ARG A 43 -9.64 4.66 5.80
C ARG A 43 -8.62 3.61 6.23
N THR A 44 -7.53 3.44 5.48
CA THR A 44 -6.49 2.43 5.73
C THR A 44 -5.72 2.66 7.02
N GLY A 45 -5.74 3.88 7.56
CA GLY A 45 -4.95 4.25 8.74
C GLY A 45 -3.52 4.68 8.41
N GLU A 46 -3.18 4.87 7.12
CA GLU A 46 -1.87 5.43 6.75
C GLU A 46 -1.67 6.84 7.30
N LEU A 47 -0.42 7.26 7.39
CA LEU A 47 -0.07 8.63 7.80
C LEU A 47 -0.66 9.63 6.78
N GLY A 48 -1.61 10.45 7.24
CA GLY A 48 -2.31 11.41 6.38
C GLY A 48 -3.73 11.01 5.97
N SER A 49 -4.17 9.76 6.15
CA SER A 49 -5.57 9.36 5.90
C SER A 49 -6.56 10.03 6.87
N GLY A 50 -6.07 10.50 8.01
CA GLY A 50 -6.80 11.29 9.00
C GLY A 50 -7.83 10.53 9.83
N THR A 51 -8.44 9.49 9.28
CA THR A 51 -9.48 8.70 9.96
C THR A 51 -9.48 7.26 9.48
N THR A 52 -9.95 6.36 10.34
CA THR A 52 -10.10 4.94 10.05
C THR A 52 -11.57 4.52 10.06
N CYS A 53 -11.87 3.23 9.91
CA CYS A 53 -13.25 2.71 9.92
C CYS A 53 -13.98 2.99 11.22
N ASN A 54 -13.29 3.24 12.34
CA ASN A 54 -13.88 3.58 13.63
C ASN A 54 -14.63 4.92 13.67
N LEU A 55 -14.49 5.75 12.62
CA LEU A 55 -15.27 7.00 12.53
C LEU A 55 -16.77 6.72 12.49
N CYS A 56 -17.17 5.63 11.83
CA CYS A 56 -18.57 5.28 11.60
C CYS A 56 -18.97 3.97 12.28
N HIS A 57 -18.03 3.06 12.52
CA HIS A 57 -18.28 1.71 13.03
C HIS A 57 -17.82 1.57 14.48
N GLY A 58 -18.62 0.91 15.33
CA GLY A 58 -18.25 0.68 16.72
C GLY A 58 -19.31 -0.07 17.51
N GLY A 59 -18.97 -0.36 18.77
CA GLY A 59 -19.86 -1.00 19.74
C GLY A 59 -19.87 -2.53 19.69
N GLY A 60 -19.06 -3.15 18.82
CA GLY A 60 -18.80 -4.59 18.82
C GLY A 60 -17.75 -4.99 19.86
N SER A 61 -17.65 -6.29 20.11
CA SER A 61 -16.68 -6.90 21.02
C SER A 61 -16.29 -8.30 20.52
N PHE A 62 -15.67 -8.34 19.34
CA PHE A 62 -15.22 -9.57 18.70
C PHE A 62 -13.74 -9.91 19.01
N GLY A 63 -13.01 -8.98 19.68
CA GLY A 63 -11.57 -9.09 19.85
C GLY A 63 -10.87 -9.08 18.49
N THR A 64 -11.22 -8.10 17.66
CA THR A 64 -10.82 -8.00 16.27
C THR A 64 -9.34 -7.63 16.15
N SER A 65 -8.63 -8.30 15.24
CA SER A 65 -7.28 -7.96 14.79
C SER A 65 -7.19 -8.07 13.26
N VAL A 66 -6.14 -7.48 12.69
CA VAL A 66 -5.86 -7.56 11.25
C VAL A 66 -4.48 -8.16 11.07
N ASP A 67 -4.37 -9.17 10.22
CA ASP A 67 -3.12 -9.74 9.77
C ASP A 67 -2.85 -9.29 8.33
N ILE A 68 -1.62 -8.89 8.05
CA ILE A 68 -1.13 -8.56 6.70
C ILE A 68 0.01 -9.51 6.40
N VAL A 69 -0.09 -10.21 5.28
CA VAL A 69 0.96 -11.13 4.81
C VAL A 69 1.19 -10.86 3.32
N VAL A 70 2.47 -10.85 2.91
CA VAL A 70 2.84 -10.82 1.49
C VAL A 70 3.49 -12.15 1.16
N LEU A 71 2.95 -12.84 0.16
CA LEU A 71 3.33 -14.19 -0.21
C LEU A 71 4.03 -14.20 -1.57
N ASP A 72 5.07 -15.02 -1.68
CA ASP A 72 5.62 -15.40 -2.98
C ASP A 72 4.60 -16.29 -3.71
N PRO A 73 4.18 -15.95 -4.94
CA PRO A 73 3.10 -16.65 -5.64
C PRO A 73 3.46 -18.07 -6.07
N ASN A 74 4.76 -18.41 -6.17
CA ASN A 74 5.22 -19.71 -6.60
C ASN A 74 5.32 -20.70 -5.43
N SER A 75 5.83 -20.24 -4.29
CA SER A 75 6.03 -21.09 -3.10
C SER A 75 4.86 -21.02 -2.11
N GLY A 76 4.05 -19.95 -2.15
CA GLY A 76 3.02 -19.65 -1.16
C GLY A 76 3.58 -19.29 0.23
N GLN A 77 4.90 -19.03 0.33
CA GLN A 77 5.53 -18.66 1.60
C GLN A 77 5.51 -17.15 1.81
N ALA A 78 5.36 -16.74 3.06
CA ALA A 78 5.47 -15.33 3.42
C ALA A 78 6.90 -14.83 3.18
N ILE A 79 7.00 -13.66 2.58
CA ILE A 79 8.27 -12.97 2.36
C ILE A 79 8.54 -11.98 3.50
N THR A 80 9.82 -11.70 3.75
CA THR A 80 10.28 -10.69 4.72
C THR A 80 11.00 -9.53 4.06
N GLN A 81 11.26 -9.63 2.76
CA GLN A 81 11.88 -8.62 1.90
C GLN A 81 11.30 -8.79 0.50
N TYR A 82 11.27 -7.74 -0.29
CA TYR A 82 10.80 -7.81 -1.67
C TYR A 82 11.92 -7.52 -2.68
N LEU A 83 11.83 -8.13 -3.85
CA LEU A 83 12.66 -7.80 -5.02
C LEU A 83 11.93 -6.75 -5.86
N PRO A 84 12.62 -5.68 -6.32
CA PRO A 84 12.03 -4.67 -7.18
C PRO A 84 11.41 -5.25 -8.45
N GLY A 85 10.20 -4.81 -8.77
CA GLY A 85 9.46 -5.21 -9.97
C GLY A 85 8.84 -6.60 -9.95
N GLU A 86 9.12 -7.42 -8.93
CA GLU A 86 8.52 -8.75 -8.81
C GLU A 86 7.06 -8.67 -8.34
N GLN A 87 6.29 -9.70 -8.73
CA GLN A 87 4.88 -9.82 -8.34
C GLN A 87 4.72 -10.76 -7.13
N TYR A 88 3.90 -10.33 -6.19
CA TYR A 88 3.56 -11.03 -4.95
C TYR A 88 2.04 -11.07 -4.77
N VAL A 89 1.57 -11.82 -3.78
CA VAL A 89 0.19 -11.79 -3.32
C VAL A 89 0.11 -11.11 -1.96
N LEU A 90 -0.56 -9.96 -1.88
CA LEU A 90 -0.93 -9.34 -0.61
C LEU A 90 -2.19 -10.02 -0.11
N GLU A 91 -2.15 -10.53 1.11
CA GLU A 91 -3.31 -11.08 1.84
C GLU A 91 -3.57 -10.25 3.09
N VAL A 92 -4.84 -9.87 3.29
CA VAL A 92 -5.33 -9.17 4.47
C VAL A 92 -6.41 -10.02 5.10
N ALA A 93 -6.23 -10.42 6.36
CA ALA A 93 -7.19 -11.22 7.11
C ALA A 93 -7.69 -10.47 8.35
N VAL A 94 -9.02 -10.38 8.50
CA VAL A 94 -9.66 -9.82 9.69
C VAL A 94 -9.97 -10.96 10.65
N GLN A 95 -9.21 -11.05 11.73
CA GLN A 95 -9.35 -12.10 12.74
C GLN A 95 -10.28 -11.66 13.86
N THR A 96 -10.92 -12.63 14.50
CA THR A 96 -11.72 -12.42 15.71
C THR A 96 -11.41 -13.48 16.75
N SER A 97 -11.23 -13.08 17.99
CA SER A 97 -10.96 -13.99 19.12
C SER A 97 -12.22 -14.29 19.95
N GLN A 98 -13.30 -13.53 19.74
CA GLN A 98 -14.55 -13.65 20.46
C GLN A 98 -15.74 -13.57 19.50
N GLY A 99 -16.60 -14.59 19.56
CA GLY A 99 -17.79 -14.65 18.70
C GLY A 99 -17.49 -14.83 17.22
N THR A 100 -18.53 -14.81 16.41
CA THR A 100 -18.43 -14.93 14.94
C THR A 100 -19.26 -13.81 14.33
N PRO A 101 -18.64 -12.76 13.79
CA PRO A 101 -19.38 -11.72 13.10
C PRO A 101 -19.98 -12.29 11.80
N PRO A 102 -21.17 -11.85 11.38
CA PRO A 102 -21.78 -12.34 10.16
C PRO A 102 -21.08 -11.86 8.89
N ARG A 103 -20.33 -10.75 8.97
CA ARG A 103 -19.64 -10.16 7.80
C ARG A 103 -18.35 -9.49 8.21
N TYR A 104 -17.49 -9.35 7.18
CA TYR A 104 -16.21 -8.66 7.27
C TYR A 104 -16.07 -7.64 6.15
N GLY A 105 -15.28 -6.60 6.40
CA GLY A 105 -14.85 -5.63 5.41
C GLY A 105 -13.40 -5.21 5.65
N MET A 106 -12.74 -4.68 4.63
CA MET A 106 -11.38 -4.18 4.77
C MET A 106 -11.07 -3.09 3.76
N GLN A 107 -10.02 -2.34 4.03
CA GLN A 107 -9.35 -1.44 3.10
C GLN A 107 -7.85 -1.48 3.37
N ALA A 108 -7.04 -1.51 2.30
CA ALA A 108 -5.58 -1.53 2.41
C ALA A 108 -4.91 -0.66 1.34
N THR A 109 -3.67 -0.28 1.59
CA THR A 109 -2.80 0.43 0.64
C THR A 109 -1.34 0.07 0.91
N ALA A 110 -0.47 0.36 -0.07
CA ALA A 110 0.99 0.23 0.04
C ALA A 110 1.65 1.58 -0.21
N VAL A 111 2.61 1.94 0.63
CA VAL A 111 3.26 3.26 0.64
C VAL A 111 4.77 3.10 0.69
N LEU A 112 5.50 3.84 -0.15
CA LEU A 112 6.95 4.01 -0.04
C LEU A 112 7.27 4.91 1.16
N ASP A 113 8.05 4.41 2.10
CA ASP A 113 8.35 5.13 3.35
C ASP A 113 9.14 6.42 3.10
N ALA A 114 10.06 6.39 2.14
CA ALA A 114 10.93 7.53 1.82
C ALA A 114 10.18 8.73 1.21
N SER A 115 9.11 8.48 0.42
CA SER A 115 8.41 9.53 -0.34
C SER A 115 6.95 9.71 0.04
N SER A 116 6.39 8.78 0.81
CA SER A 116 4.96 8.71 1.13
C SER A 116 4.07 8.63 -0.12
N THR A 117 4.59 8.10 -1.24
CA THR A 117 3.86 7.84 -2.48
C THR A 117 3.35 6.41 -2.53
N ASN A 118 2.55 6.05 -3.56
CA ASN A 118 2.14 4.66 -3.78
C ASN A 118 3.37 3.77 -3.99
N ALA A 119 3.36 2.60 -3.37
CA ALA A 119 4.39 1.59 -3.51
C ALA A 119 3.93 0.47 -4.44
N GLY A 120 4.39 0.51 -5.68
CA GLY A 120 4.00 -0.49 -6.67
C GLY A 120 2.55 -0.38 -7.14
N THR A 121 2.00 -1.48 -7.64
CA THR A 121 0.63 -1.53 -8.20
C THR A 121 -0.13 -2.75 -7.74
N PHE A 122 -1.44 -2.58 -7.50
CA PHE A 122 -2.35 -3.69 -7.26
C PHE A 122 -3.04 -4.14 -8.55
N SER A 123 -3.30 -5.44 -8.67
CA SER A 123 -4.02 -6.05 -9.78
C SER A 123 -4.74 -7.33 -9.35
N GLU A 124 -5.71 -7.77 -10.14
CA GLU A 124 -6.43 -9.03 -9.92
C GLU A 124 -6.96 -9.21 -8.49
N PRO A 125 -7.81 -8.30 -8.00
CA PRO A 125 -8.38 -8.41 -6.68
C PRO A 125 -9.28 -9.64 -6.56
N SER A 126 -9.28 -10.27 -5.39
CA SER A 126 -10.12 -11.46 -5.10
C SER A 126 -11.61 -11.14 -5.17
N ALA A 127 -12.44 -12.17 -5.20
CA ALA A 127 -13.90 -12.01 -5.19
C ALA A 127 -14.36 -11.15 -3.99
N ASN A 128 -15.37 -10.30 -4.21
CA ASN A 128 -15.89 -9.32 -3.25
C ASN A 128 -14.90 -8.21 -2.87
N THR A 129 -13.90 -7.95 -3.71
CA THR A 129 -12.97 -6.83 -3.56
C THR A 129 -12.85 -6.02 -4.85
N GLN A 130 -12.28 -4.82 -4.76
CA GLN A 130 -12.08 -3.89 -5.85
C GLN A 130 -10.86 -3.01 -5.60
N LEU A 131 -10.44 -2.29 -6.65
CA LEU A 131 -9.37 -1.30 -6.61
C LEU A 131 -9.95 0.07 -6.89
N GLU A 132 -9.55 1.07 -6.10
CA GLU A 132 -9.99 2.45 -6.21
C GLU A 132 -8.82 3.42 -6.08
N ASP A 133 -8.97 4.62 -6.62
CA ASP A 133 -8.02 5.71 -6.43
C ASP A 133 -8.66 6.82 -5.60
N VAL A 134 -8.09 7.12 -4.44
CA VAL A 134 -8.56 8.17 -3.54
C VAL A 134 -7.45 9.19 -3.30
N GLY A 135 -7.62 10.40 -3.84
CA GLY A 135 -6.64 11.46 -3.66
C GLY A 135 -5.24 11.12 -4.19
N GLY A 136 -5.15 10.26 -5.21
CA GLY A 136 -3.91 9.75 -5.77
C GLY A 136 -3.33 8.54 -5.02
N ARG A 137 -4.04 7.99 -4.02
CA ARG A 137 -3.67 6.78 -3.30
C ARG A 137 -4.37 5.57 -3.89
N HIS A 138 -3.63 4.52 -4.25
CA HIS A 138 -4.19 3.24 -4.68
C HIS A 138 -4.75 2.50 -3.48
N ILE A 139 -6.03 2.15 -3.55
CA ILE A 139 -6.76 1.48 -2.48
C ILE A 139 -7.23 0.11 -2.96
N PHE A 140 -6.97 -0.90 -2.16
CA PHE A 140 -7.57 -2.22 -2.25
C PHE A 140 -8.63 -2.34 -1.17
N GLU A 141 -9.89 -2.57 -1.54
CA GLU A 141 -10.99 -2.63 -0.58
C GLU A 141 -12.04 -3.69 -0.93
N HIS A 142 -12.88 -4.06 0.05
CA HIS A 142 -14.07 -4.85 -0.20
C HIS A 142 -15.08 -4.09 -1.06
N ASN A 143 -15.79 -4.79 -1.97
CA ASN A 143 -16.89 -4.23 -2.77
C ASN A 143 -18.26 -4.76 -2.34
N ALA A 144 -18.29 -5.68 -1.36
CA ALA A 144 -19.48 -6.19 -0.72
C ALA A 144 -19.13 -6.69 0.69
N ALA A 145 -20.10 -6.65 1.60
CA ALA A 145 -19.96 -7.24 2.92
C ALA A 145 -19.69 -8.75 2.81
N SER A 146 -18.48 -9.19 3.15
CA SER A 146 -17.98 -10.55 2.91
C SER A 146 -18.28 -11.50 4.05
N ALA A 147 -18.64 -12.75 3.75
CA ALA A 147 -18.66 -13.83 4.72
C ALA A 147 -17.24 -14.41 4.96
N SER A 148 -16.30 -14.22 4.01
CA SER A 148 -14.89 -14.53 4.20
C SER A 148 -14.21 -13.40 4.97
N ASN A 149 -13.33 -13.77 5.87
CA ASN A 149 -12.49 -12.84 6.63
C ASN A 149 -11.13 -12.57 5.96
N ALA A 150 -10.82 -13.24 4.85
CA ALA A 150 -9.57 -13.09 4.10
C ALA A 150 -9.84 -12.51 2.72
N PHE A 151 -8.94 -11.61 2.29
CA PHE A 151 -8.99 -10.85 1.06
C PHE A 151 -7.59 -10.81 0.46
N SER A 152 -7.48 -10.98 -0.86
CA SER A 152 -6.18 -11.00 -1.53
C SER A 152 -6.17 -10.19 -2.82
N VAL A 153 -4.99 -9.72 -3.19
CA VAL A 153 -4.72 -8.95 -4.40
C VAL A 153 -3.29 -9.21 -4.85
N ASN A 154 -3.03 -9.25 -6.15
CA ASN A 154 -1.67 -9.24 -6.65
C ASN A 154 -1.04 -7.86 -6.44
N TRP A 155 0.18 -7.85 -5.91
CA TRP A 155 0.98 -6.66 -5.74
C TRP A 155 2.28 -6.78 -6.53
N THR A 156 2.48 -5.89 -7.52
CA THR A 156 3.76 -5.75 -8.20
C THR A 156 4.56 -4.70 -7.46
N ALA A 157 5.72 -5.08 -6.94
CA ALA A 157 6.60 -4.21 -6.18
C ALA A 157 7.12 -3.04 -7.03
N PRO A 158 7.45 -1.88 -6.42
CA PRO A 158 8.08 -0.79 -7.13
C PRO A 158 9.45 -1.21 -7.67
N LEU A 159 9.92 -0.53 -8.73
CA LEU A 159 11.25 -0.79 -9.32
C LEU A 159 12.39 -0.22 -8.47
N GLU A 160 12.09 0.76 -7.63
CA GLU A 160 13.03 1.46 -6.74
C GLU A 160 12.24 2.16 -5.63
N GLY A 161 12.90 2.54 -4.56
CA GLY A 161 12.30 3.41 -3.53
C GLY A 161 12.47 2.95 -2.10
N GLY A 162 13.07 1.81 -1.84
CA GLY A 162 13.38 1.30 -0.50
C GLY A 162 12.18 0.67 0.20
N ASP A 163 12.08 0.85 1.51
CA ASP A 163 11.09 0.18 2.32
C ASP A 163 9.64 0.53 1.94
N VAL A 164 8.80 -0.49 1.91
CA VAL A 164 7.36 -0.40 1.65
C VAL A 164 6.59 -0.77 2.89
N THR A 165 5.70 0.14 3.34
CA THR A 165 4.75 -0.15 4.40
C THR A 165 3.34 -0.34 3.84
N PHE A 166 2.77 -1.51 4.11
CA PHE A 166 1.37 -1.83 3.91
C PHE A 166 0.57 -1.37 5.12
N TYR A 167 -0.54 -0.70 4.88
CA TYR A 167 -1.51 -0.29 5.89
C TYR A 167 -2.83 -0.98 5.60
N ALA A 168 -3.45 -1.58 6.59
CA ALA A 168 -4.76 -2.19 6.46
C ALA A 168 -5.66 -1.86 7.63
N ALA A 169 -6.92 -1.57 7.31
CA ALA A 169 -8.03 -1.44 8.22
C ALA A 169 -9.00 -2.58 8.00
N GLY A 170 -9.41 -3.24 9.05
CA GLY A 170 -10.36 -4.35 9.03
C GLY A 170 -11.57 -4.09 9.91
N LEU A 171 -12.69 -4.68 9.55
CA LEU A 171 -13.96 -4.56 10.23
C LEU A 171 -14.61 -5.94 10.43
N ALA A 172 -14.90 -6.28 11.67
CA ALA A 172 -15.81 -7.35 12.05
C ALA A 172 -17.20 -6.76 12.25
N ALA A 173 -18.13 -7.03 11.32
CA ALA A 173 -19.44 -6.42 11.29
C ALA A 173 -20.47 -7.30 12.03
N GLY A 174 -20.99 -6.80 13.17
CA GLY A 174 -21.99 -7.47 13.98
C GLY A 174 -23.41 -7.35 13.41
N ASN A 175 -23.65 -6.31 12.60
CA ASN A 175 -24.91 -6.11 11.93
C ASN A 175 -24.69 -5.72 10.45
N PRO A 176 -25.12 -6.53 9.48
CA PRO A 176 -24.89 -6.25 8.06
C PRO A 176 -25.65 -5.04 7.52
N THR A 177 -26.58 -4.46 8.29
CA THR A 177 -27.44 -3.36 7.86
C THR A 177 -27.24 -2.06 8.64
N SER A 178 -26.33 -2.04 9.62
CA SER A 178 -26.02 -0.84 10.41
C SER A 178 -24.54 -0.84 10.83
N ALA A 179 -24.01 0.32 11.14
CA ALA A 179 -22.64 0.48 11.66
C ALA A 179 -22.52 0.21 13.19
N GLY A 180 -23.62 -0.07 13.86
CA GLY A 180 -23.64 -0.39 15.29
C GLY A 180 -23.39 -1.87 15.56
N GLY A 181 -22.60 -2.16 16.60
CA GLY A 181 -22.22 -3.54 16.94
C GLY A 181 -21.05 -4.09 16.14
N ASP A 182 -20.32 -3.21 15.45
CA ASP A 182 -19.14 -3.53 14.65
C ASP A 182 -17.85 -3.25 15.44
N GLU A 183 -16.78 -3.96 15.14
CA GLU A 183 -15.46 -3.73 15.74
C GLU A 183 -14.39 -3.57 14.67
N TYR A 184 -13.61 -2.51 14.81
CA TYR A 184 -12.53 -2.13 13.94
C TYR A 184 -11.18 -2.59 14.51
N ALA A 185 -10.25 -2.94 13.62
CA ALA A 185 -8.83 -3.06 13.90
C ALA A 185 -8.01 -2.55 12.72
N GLY A 186 -6.77 -2.17 12.98
CA GLY A 186 -5.80 -1.78 11.97
C GLY A 186 -4.48 -2.50 12.17
N ALA A 187 -3.71 -2.66 11.10
CA ALA A 187 -2.37 -3.23 11.11
C ALA A 187 -1.46 -2.54 10.09
N THR A 188 -0.15 -2.71 10.30
CA THR A 188 0.89 -2.33 9.35
C THR A 188 1.89 -3.46 9.19
N LEU A 189 2.45 -3.60 7.98
CA LEU A 189 3.57 -4.49 7.67
C LEU A 189 4.58 -3.72 6.83
N THR A 190 5.82 -3.62 7.29
CA THR A 190 6.90 -3.03 6.49
C THR A 190 7.77 -4.14 5.90
N LEU A 191 8.00 -4.09 4.59
CA LEU A 191 8.93 -4.93 3.87
C LEU A 191 10.09 -4.08 3.36
N PRO A 192 11.33 -4.38 3.73
CA PRO A 192 12.50 -3.77 3.13
C PRO A 192 12.71 -4.27 1.70
N GLU A 193 13.28 -3.39 0.87
CA GLU A 193 13.79 -3.76 -0.44
C GLU A 193 15.04 -4.64 -0.28
N VAL A 194 15.18 -5.68 -1.11
CA VAL A 194 16.40 -6.47 -1.18
C VAL A 194 17.49 -5.60 -1.79
N GLU A 195 18.56 -5.34 -1.04
CA GLU A 195 19.73 -4.66 -1.56
C GLU A 195 20.48 -5.59 -2.54
N VAL A 196 20.39 -5.27 -3.82
CA VAL A 196 21.16 -5.99 -4.86
C VAL A 196 22.55 -5.41 -4.90
N VAL A 197 23.49 -6.07 -4.24
CA VAL A 197 24.93 -5.74 -4.39
C VAL A 197 25.39 -6.25 -5.74
N ILE A 198 25.59 -5.36 -6.69
CA ILE A 198 26.22 -5.69 -7.97
C ILE A 198 27.73 -5.76 -7.72
N GLU A 199 28.26 -6.96 -7.59
CA GLU A 199 29.71 -7.16 -7.55
C GLU A 199 30.31 -6.89 -8.93
N ILE A 200 31.15 -5.87 -9.01
CA ILE A 200 31.83 -5.48 -10.25
C ILE A 200 33.03 -6.39 -10.41
N GLY A 201 33.07 -7.17 -11.48
CA GLY A 201 34.25 -7.91 -11.92
C GLY A 201 35.28 -6.97 -12.57
N GLY A 202 36.55 -7.33 -12.50
CA GLY A 202 37.63 -6.58 -13.11
C GLY A 202 39.01 -7.00 -12.58
N CYS A 203 40.06 -6.43 -13.11
CA CYS A 203 41.41 -6.74 -12.63
C CYS A 203 41.63 -6.18 -11.22
N THR A 204 41.97 -7.06 -10.26
CA THR A 204 42.25 -6.70 -8.86
C THR A 204 43.74 -6.58 -8.53
N TYR A 205 44.65 -6.85 -9.48
CA TYR A 205 46.07 -6.69 -9.26
C TYR A 205 46.50 -5.25 -9.48
N ASP A 206 47.04 -4.60 -8.44
CA ASP A 206 47.39 -3.17 -8.42
C ASP A 206 48.58 -2.82 -9.37
N PHE A 207 49.32 -3.82 -9.80
CA PHE A 207 50.42 -3.68 -10.76
C PHE A 207 49.99 -3.93 -12.22
N ALA A 208 48.73 -4.31 -12.47
CA ALA A 208 48.19 -4.52 -13.80
C ALA A 208 47.83 -3.19 -14.47
N CYS A 209 47.98 -3.12 -15.79
CA CYS A 209 47.68 -1.92 -16.57
C CYS A 209 46.22 -1.48 -16.53
N ASN A 210 45.33 -2.42 -16.38
CA ASN A 210 43.87 -2.25 -16.31
C ASN A 210 43.32 -2.52 -14.92
N TYR A 211 44.12 -2.25 -13.86
CA TYR A 211 43.65 -2.35 -12.48
C TYR A 211 42.38 -1.56 -12.25
N ASN A 212 41.39 -2.20 -11.69
CA ASN A 212 40.13 -1.59 -11.33
C ASN A 212 39.96 -1.62 -9.80
N ALA A 213 40.17 -0.48 -9.15
CA ALA A 213 40.01 -0.36 -7.68
C ALA A 213 38.59 -0.61 -7.19
N GLN A 214 37.57 -0.63 -8.07
CA GLN A 214 36.18 -0.91 -7.74
C GLN A 214 35.82 -2.37 -7.97
N ALA A 215 36.69 -3.20 -8.53
CA ALA A 215 36.42 -4.61 -8.73
C ALA A 215 36.37 -5.36 -7.40
N ALA A 216 35.28 -6.07 -7.16
CA ALA A 216 35.09 -6.94 -6.00
C ALA A 216 35.75 -8.29 -6.15
N PHE A 217 35.96 -8.73 -7.41
CA PHE A 217 36.66 -9.98 -7.76
C PHE A 217 37.40 -9.86 -9.08
N ASP A 218 38.48 -10.67 -9.24
CA ASP A 218 39.23 -10.79 -10.49
C ASP A 218 38.43 -11.61 -11.50
N ASP A 219 38.05 -11.01 -12.62
CA ASP A 219 37.33 -11.65 -13.72
C ASP A 219 38.26 -12.27 -14.81
N GLY A 220 39.57 -12.28 -14.58
CA GLY A 220 40.57 -12.79 -15.49
C GLY A 220 40.98 -11.80 -16.59
N SER A 221 40.53 -10.55 -16.51
CA SER A 221 40.86 -9.53 -17.52
C SER A 221 42.18 -8.83 -17.31
N CYS A 222 42.97 -9.22 -16.29
CA CYS A 222 44.21 -8.52 -15.93
C CYS A 222 45.26 -8.53 -17.09
N GLU A 223 45.68 -7.34 -17.48
CA GLU A 223 46.75 -7.12 -18.44
C GLU A 223 48.05 -6.80 -17.70
N ILE A 224 49.01 -7.76 -17.71
CA ILE A 224 50.25 -7.66 -16.94
C ILE A 224 51.43 -7.34 -17.84
N THR A 225 51.34 -7.63 -19.18
CA THR A 225 52.50 -7.65 -20.10
C THR A 225 52.46 -6.57 -21.17
N SER A 226 51.44 -5.74 -21.25
CA SER A 226 51.28 -4.77 -22.35
C SER A 226 50.76 -3.42 -21.89
N CYS A 227 51.27 -2.89 -20.77
CA CYS A 227 50.97 -1.51 -20.37
C CYS A 227 51.59 -0.55 -21.39
N ALA A 228 50.79 -0.18 -22.41
CA ALA A 228 51.21 0.84 -23.34
C ALA A 228 51.37 2.18 -22.60
N VAL A 229 52.56 2.68 -22.48
CA VAL A 229 52.81 4.03 -22.01
C VAL A 229 52.40 4.97 -23.15
N GLU A 230 51.45 5.86 -22.90
CA GLU A 230 50.97 6.81 -23.91
C GLU A 230 52.16 7.68 -24.36
N GLY A 231 52.58 7.55 -25.63
CA GLY A 231 53.79 8.20 -26.20
C GLY A 231 55.00 7.29 -26.34
N ASP A 232 54.96 6.02 -25.97
CA ASP A 232 55.97 5.01 -26.25
C ASP A 232 55.70 4.45 -27.67
N LEU A 233 56.39 5.01 -28.67
CA LEU A 233 56.19 4.68 -30.07
C LEU A 233 56.96 3.41 -30.52
N ASP A 234 57.93 2.95 -29.76
CA ASP A 234 58.68 1.75 -30.04
C ASP A 234 58.49 0.58 -29.10
N GLY A 235 57.68 0.77 -28.04
CA GLY A 235 57.29 -0.29 -27.12
C GLY A 235 58.37 -0.69 -26.11
N ASP A 236 59.42 0.19 -25.90
CA ASP A 236 60.49 -0.08 -24.96
C ASP A 236 60.19 0.32 -23.49
N GLY A 237 59.01 0.86 -23.22
CA GLY A 237 58.55 1.28 -21.90
C GLY A 237 58.93 2.71 -21.52
N ASN A 238 59.49 3.49 -22.45
CA ASN A 238 59.85 4.90 -22.24
C ASN A 238 59.09 5.79 -23.22
N VAL A 239 58.75 7.01 -22.82
CA VAL A 239 58.14 8.02 -23.70
C VAL A 239 59.21 8.66 -24.55
N ASN A 240 59.15 8.50 -25.90
CA ASN A 240 60.10 9.11 -26.89
C ASN A 240 59.42 10.30 -27.58
#